data_f03abbf50cd48c8d9d928b9f42a81751
#
_entry.id   f03abbf50cd48c8d9d928b9f42a81751
#
_cell.length_a   1.000
_cell.length_b   1.000
_cell.length_c   1.000
_cell.angle_alpha   90.00
_cell.angle_beta   90.00
_cell.angle_gamma   90.00
#
_symmetry.space_group_name_H-M   'P 1'
#
loop_
_entity.id
_entity.type
_entity.pdbx_description
1 polymer ?
#
loop_
_entity_poly.entity_id
_entity_poly.type
_entity_poly.pdbx_seq_one_letter_code
_entity_poly.pdbx_strand_id
1 'polypeptide(L)' 'MSTAKKIKMMLVERDMTMAKLAGLLDNKPPTLSYKIKRDNFSESDLKKIADVLGYEYEAVFTDKNTGKKI' A
#
# COMPACT_ATOMS: atom_id res chain seq x y z
N MET A 1 1.90 0.25 -13.21
CA MET A 1 1.16 1.03 -12.20
C MET A 1 1.98 1.09 -10.92
N SER A 2 2.15 2.26 -10.35
CA SER A 2 2.93 2.42 -9.13
C SER A 2 2.16 1.95 -7.90
N THR A 3 2.88 1.63 -6.84
CA THR A 3 2.27 1.26 -5.56
C THR A 3 1.42 2.40 -5.00
N ALA A 4 1.92 3.64 -5.14
CA ALA A 4 1.16 4.82 -4.70
C ALA A 4 -0.20 4.92 -5.40
N LYS A 5 -0.24 4.65 -6.70
CA LYS A 5 -1.51 4.64 -7.45
C LYS A 5 -2.45 3.55 -6.96
N LYS A 6 -1.91 2.37 -6.68
CA LYS A 6 -2.70 1.26 -6.13
C LYS A 6 -3.33 1.63 -4.80
N ILE A 7 -2.56 2.27 -3.92
CA ILE A 7 -3.06 2.72 -2.63
C ILE A 7 -4.17 3.75 -2.81
N LYS A 8 -3.99 4.71 -3.70
CA LYS A 8 -5.03 5.70 -4.01
C LYS A 8 -6.31 5.04 -4.51
N MET A 9 -6.18 4.03 -5.36
CA MET A 9 -7.33 3.28 -5.86
C MET A 9 -8.04 2.54 -4.72
N MET A 10 -7.30 1.93 -3.80
CA MET A 10 -7.88 1.27 -2.63
C MET A 10 -8.63 2.26 -1.74
N LEU A 11 -8.10 3.46 -1.56
CA LEU A 11 -8.78 4.50 -0.80
C LEU A 11 -10.10 4.90 -1.44
N VAL A 12 -10.12 5.04 -2.76
CA VAL A 12 -11.36 5.33 -3.48
C VAL A 12 -12.37 4.20 -3.29
N GLU A 13 -11.94 2.95 -3.41
CA GLU A 13 -12.79 1.77 -3.21
C GLU A 13 -13.41 1.75 -1.81
N ARG A 14 -12.67 2.18 -0.80
CA ARG A 14 -13.13 2.19 0.59
C ARG A 14 -13.77 3.51 1.02
N ASP A 15 -13.87 4.46 0.11
CA ASP A 15 -14.40 5.80 0.40
C ASP A 15 -13.67 6.43 1.59
N MET A 16 -12.35 6.37 1.56
CA MET A 16 -11.49 6.82 2.65
C MET A 16 -10.52 7.88 2.17
N THR A 17 -10.24 8.85 3.05
CA THR A 17 -9.26 9.90 2.77
C THR A 17 -7.85 9.46 3.18
N MET A 18 -6.85 10.14 2.61
CA MET A 18 -5.45 9.93 2.98
C MET A 18 -5.22 10.25 4.47
N ALA A 19 -5.84 11.31 4.98
CA ALA A 19 -5.72 11.69 6.38
C ALA A 19 -6.28 10.61 7.30
N LYS A 20 -7.40 10.01 6.94
CA LYS A 20 -7.99 8.91 7.69
C LYS A 20 -7.05 7.71 7.75
N LEU A 21 -6.48 7.35 6.60
CA LEU A 21 -5.52 6.25 6.53
C LEU A 21 -4.31 6.52 7.42
N ALA A 22 -3.76 7.73 7.35
CA ALA A 22 -2.61 8.11 8.20
C ALA A 22 -2.92 7.93 9.68
N GLY A 23 -4.11 8.34 10.12
CA GLY A 23 -4.55 8.16 11.50
C GLY A 23 -4.62 6.70 11.90
N LEU A 24 -5.13 5.84 11.02
CA LEU A 24 -5.25 4.41 11.28
C LEU A 24 -3.88 3.72 11.34
N LEU A 25 -2.88 4.28 10.69
CA LEU A 25 -1.50 3.76 10.68
C LEU A 25 -0.65 4.35 11.80
N ASP A 26 -1.21 5.18 12.66
CA ASP A 26 -0.47 5.96 13.67
C ASP A 26 0.60 6.85 13.06
N ASN A 27 0.42 7.24 11.81
CA ASN A 27 1.34 8.14 11.12
C ASN A 27 0.75 9.54 11.08
N LYS A 28 1.62 10.54 11.03
CA LYS A 28 1.16 11.89 10.75
C LYS A 28 0.86 12.01 9.25
N PRO A 29 -0.18 12.78 8.86
CA PRO A 29 -0.50 12.93 7.44
C PRO A 29 0.68 13.34 6.55
N PRO A 30 1.60 14.24 6.96
CA PRO A 30 2.77 14.56 6.15
C PRO A 30 3.69 13.36 5.88
N THR A 31 3.82 12.44 6.84
CA THR A 31 4.67 11.24 6.68
C THR A 31 4.12 10.34 5.60
N LEU A 32 2.82 10.09 5.60
CA LEU A 32 2.18 9.26 4.59
C LEU A 32 2.23 9.93 3.22
N SER A 33 1.95 11.23 3.16
CA SER A 33 2.03 12.00 1.91
C SER A 33 3.42 11.97 1.30
N TYR A 34 4.46 12.01 2.14
CA TYR A 34 5.85 11.92 1.70
C TYR A 34 6.12 10.56 1.06
N LYS A 35 5.66 9.47 1.68
CA LYS A 35 5.82 8.12 1.13
C LYS A 35 5.08 7.95 -0.19
N ILE A 36 3.87 8.48 -0.28
CA ILE A 36 3.07 8.48 -1.51
C ILE A 36 3.79 9.22 -2.63
N LYS A 37 4.29 10.40 -2.33
CA LYS A 37 4.97 11.25 -3.33
C LYS A 37 6.24 10.59 -3.86
N ARG A 38 6.99 9.91 -2.99
CA ARG A 38 8.21 9.22 -3.38
C ARG A 38 7.97 7.80 -3.88
N ASP A 39 6.76 7.30 -3.70
CA ASP A 39 6.41 5.91 -4.01
C ASP A 39 7.38 4.94 -3.33
N ASN A 40 7.69 5.24 -2.07
CA ASN A 40 8.71 4.52 -1.29
C ASN A 40 8.09 3.89 -0.05
N PHE A 41 7.63 2.66 -0.19
CA PHE A 41 6.99 1.89 0.87
C PHE A 41 7.80 0.64 1.19
N SER A 42 7.99 0.37 2.48
CA SER A 42 8.54 -0.92 2.91
C SER A 42 7.44 -1.99 2.82
N GLU A 43 7.84 -3.25 2.84
CA GLU A 43 6.89 -4.36 2.90
C GLU A 43 6.01 -4.24 4.14
N SER A 44 6.60 -3.84 5.28
CA SER A 44 5.85 -3.61 6.52
C SER A 44 4.79 -2.54 6.34
N ASP A 45 5.11 -1.45 5.66
CA ASP A 45 4.14 -0.40 5.34
C ASP A 45 2.97 -0.95 4.53
N LEU A 46 3.27 -1.73 3.50
CA LEU A 46 2.26 -2.27 2.60
C LEU A 46 1.34 -3.26 3.32
N LYS A 47 1.88 -4.09 4.19
CA LYS A 47 1.10 -5.03 5.00
C LYS A 47 0.14 -4.29 5.92
N LYS A 48 0.61 -3.23 6.58
CA LYS A 48 -0.23 -2.43 7.45
C LYS A 48 -1.34 -1.72 6.70
N ILE A 49 -1.02 -1.15 5.55
CA ILE A 49 -2.01 -0.47 4.72
C ILE A 49 -3.09 -1.45 4.26
N ALA A 50 -2.69 -2.60 3.77
CA ALA A 50 -3.61 -3.64 3.33
C ALA A 50 -4.52 -4.09 4.47
N ASP A 51 -3.95 -4.36 5.64
CA ASP A 51 -4.69 -4.82 6.80
C ASP A 51 -5.75 -3.81 7.24
N VAL A 52 -5.37 -2.54 7.32
CA VAL A 52 -6.27 -1.46 7.73
C VAL A 52 -7.41 -1.26 6.73
N LEU A 53 -7.13 -1.45 5.45
CA LEU A 53 -8.12 -1.26 4.38
C LEU A 53 -8.91 -2.53 4.06
N GLY A 54 -8.60 -3.64 4.70
CA GLY A 54 -9.33 -4.89 4.49
C GLY A 54 -8.91 -5.66 3.25
N TYR A 55 -7.68 -5.48 2.80
CA TYR A 55 -7.09 -6.24 1.69
C TYR A 55 -6.02 -7.20 2.20
N GLU A 56 -5.76 -8.24 1.43
CA GLU A 56 -4.62 -9.10 1.65
C GLU A 56 -3.44 -8.56 0.85
N TYR A 57 -2.24 -8.55 1.46
CA TYR A 57 -1.02 -8.21 0.78
C TYR A 57 -0.20 -9.47 0.54
N GLU A 58 0.20 -9.69 -0.71
CA GLU A 58 1.07 -10.80 -1.07
C GLU A 58 2.27 -10.28 -1.85
N ALA A 59 3.47 -10.72 -1.46
CA ALA A 59 4.69 -10.49 -2.21
C ALA A 59 5.02 -11.78 -2.95
N VAL A 60 5.06 -11.73 -4.27
CA VAL A 60 5.25 -12.92 -5.11
C VAL A 60 6.42 -12.69 -6.04
N PHE A 61 7.33 -13.67 -6.07
CA PHE A 61 8.38 -13.73 -7.06
C PHE A 61 8.00 -14.79 -8.10
N THR A 62 8.06 -14.41 -9.37
CA THR A 62 7.74 -15.31 -10.46
C THR A 62 9.00 -15.68 -11.24
N ASP A 63 9.29 -16.97 -11.37
CA ASP A 63 10.41 -17.44 -12.16
C ASP A 63 10.12 -17.11 -13.63
N LYS A 64 11.04 -16.39 -14.27
CA LYS A 64 10.86 -15.93 -15.65
C LYS A 64 10.82 -17.08 -16.65
N ASN A 65 11.47 -18.19 -16.33
CA ASN A 65 11.58 -19.33 -17.25
C ASN A 65 10.42 -20.32 -17.12
N THR A 66 10.01 -20.61 -15.88
CA THR A 66 9.00 -21.63 -15.60
C THR A 66 7.63 -21.08 -15.26
N GLY A 67 7.54 -19.80 -14.89
CA GLY A 67 6.31 -19.20 -14.41
C GLY A 67 5.97 -19.59 -12.98
N LYS A 68 6.86 -20.32 -12.30
CA LYS A 68 6.63 -20.73 -10.92
C LYS A 68 6.68 -19.52 -9.99
N LYS A 69 5.73 -19.47 -9.07
CA LYS A 69 5.62 -18.39 -8.07
C LYS A 69 6.10 -18.87 -6.70
N ILE A 70 6.79 -17.96 -6.03
CA ILE A 70 7.24 -18.20 -4.66
C ILE A 70 6.73 -17.07 -3.76
#